data_ae722270ff0154939e5ecbf8819522ed
#
_entry.id   ae722270ff0154939e5ecbf8819522ed
#
_cell.length_a   1.000
_cell.length_b   1.000
_cell.length_c   1.000
_cell.angle_alpha   90.00
_cell.angle_beta   90.00
_cell.angle_gamma   90.00
#
_symmetry.space_group_name_H-M   'P 1'
#
loop_
_entity.id
_entity.type
_entity.pdbx_description
1 polymer ?
#
loop_
_entity_poly.entity_id
_entity_poly.type
_entity_poly.pdbx_seq_one_letter_code
_entity_poly.pdbx_strand_id
1 'polypeptide(L)'
;MTFFQGRGLRTLTLTAFVLALASGSAYAQPADTEAAKKEGKVVVYGSVVPQAMDDLHKGFEKKYGIKVEYWRADSTRVADRALTEWRAGRPGFDVVEANRGVQLIMRAEGLFSKYVPPSSEKFPAQFKEKDALITAWRVLPISILYNTDLVKESDAPKTLDELLLPKWKGKISMPDPARHTTTAQFLWNLQKFKGDKWLDYVKALAKQQPHLVESLAPVTNAIIKGEAHVGITYIKYVKQYKGPVSYVLMDKYLSDPNYMAVGAKSSRPNAAKLYIDYACSAEGQKAIAGDGEFVLYPGVYPPIKDAEKVTPNMVFMDNPTAEEFKKLRNEFRQIFFAK
;
A
#
# COMPACT_ATOMS: atom_id res chain seq x y z
N MET A 1 -78.38 -45.53 30.77
CA MET A 1 -77.08 -45.21 31.39
C MET A 1 -76.01 -45.21 30.31
N THR A 2 -75.65 -44.11 29.81
CA THR A 2 -74.67 -44.01 28.75
C THR A 2 -73.91 -42.70 28.96
N PHE A 3 -72.62 -42.77 29.29
CA PHE A 3 -71.74 -41.65 29.51
C PHE A 3 -71.15 -41.21 28.16
N PHE A 4 -71.31 -39.95 27.78
CA PHE A 4 -70.58 -39.28 26.70
C PHE A 4 -69.32 -38.65 27.24
N GLN A 5 -68.14 -39.07 26.77
CA GLN A 5 -66.86 -38.38 26.99
C GLN A 5 -66.57 -37.48 25.77
N GLY A 6 -66.54 -36.16 26.02
CA GLY A 6 -66.09 -35.19 25.03
C GLY A 6 -64.55 -35.12 24.96
N ARG A 7 -64.01 -35.27 23.73
CA ARG A 7 -62.59 -35.02 23.42
C ARG A 7 -62.45 -33.58 23.03
N GLY A 8 -61.70 -32.81 23.89
CA GLY A 8 -61.30 -31.45 23.57
C GLY A 8 -60.11 -31.46 22.60
N LEU A 9 -60.32 -30.82 21.48
CA LEU A 9 -59.28 -30.55 20.47
C LEU A 9 -58.38 -29.42 20.96
N ARG A 10 -57.11 -29.72 21.27
CA ARG A 10 -56.13 -28.70 21.57
C ARG A 10 -55.45 -28.25 20.25
N THR A 11 -55.79 -27.04 19.84
CA THR A 11 -55.13 -26.32 18.72
C THR A 11 -53.75 -25.90 19.15
N LEU A 12 -52.69 -26.52 18.60
CA LEU A 12 -51.31 -26.05 18.73
C LEU A 12 -51.08 -24.91 17.70
N THR A 13 -50.98 -23.71 18.21
CA THR A 13 -50.53 -22.57 17.40
C THR A 13 -49.01 -22.60 17.27
N LEU A 14 -48.49 -23.00 16.11
CA LEU A 14 -47.07 -22.95 15.78
C LEU A 14 -46.72 -21.47 15.44
N THR A 15 -46.07 -20.78 16.35
CA THR A 15 -45.51 -19.47 16.12
C THR A 15 -44.19 -19.63 15.36
N ALA A 16 -44.20 -19.46 14.06
CA ALA A 16 -42.97 -19.44 13.26
C ALA A 16 -42.17 -18.18 13.55
N PHE A 17 -41.05 -18.33 14.25
CA PHE A 17 -40.08 -17.26 14.46
C PHE A 17 -39.24 -17.13 13.17
N VAL A 18 -39.58 -16.19 12.33
CA VAL A 18 -38.79 -15.83 11.15
C VAL A 18 -37.55 -15.09 11.65
N LEU A 19 -36.42 -15.79 11.76
CA LEU A 19 -35.12 -15.17 11.94
C LEU A 19 -34.75 -14.49 10.60
N ALA A 20 -34.98 -13.19 10.51
CA ALA A 20 -34.46 -12.37 9.44
C ALA A 20 -32.93 -12.30 9.61
N LEU A 21 -32.19 -13.12 8.85
CA LEU A 21 -30.76 -12.94 8.63
C LEU A 21 -30.58 -11.63 7.89
N ALA A 22 -30.42 -10.53 8.62
CA ALA A 22 -29.93 -9.30 8.07
C ALA A 22 -28.50 -9.53 7.59
N SER A 23 -28.35 -9.82 6.30
CA SER A 23 -27.08 -9.73 5.57
C SER A 23 -26.67 -8.28 5.62
N GLY A 24 -26.01 -7.87 6.71
CA GLY A 24 -25.50 -6.52 6.89
C GLY A 24 -24.42 -6.27 5.84
N SER A 25 -24.80 -5.60 4.75
CA SER A 25 -23.82 -4.88 3.94
C SER A 25 -22.99 -4.05 4.89
N ALA A 26 -21.67 -4.17 4.84
CA ALA A 26 -20.77 -3.36 5.64
C ALA A 26 -20.87 -1.91 5.13
N TYR A 27 -21.88 -1.18 5.61
CA TYR A 27 -22.01 0.25 5.33
C TYR A 27 -20.89 0.98 6.06
N ALA A 28 -20.31 1.97 5.39
CA ALA A 28 -19.38 2.91 5.98
C ALA A 28 -20.07 3.57 7.19
N GLN A 29 -19.59 3.28 8.39
CA GLN A 29 -20.11 3.93 9.60
C GLN A 29 -19.15 5.04 10.00
N PRO A 30 -19.62 6.29 10.15
CA PRO A 30 -18.78 7.36 10.64
C PRO A 30 -18.22 7.00 12.03
N ALA A 31 -16.97 7.39 12.28
CA ALA A 31 -16.40 7.28 13.61
C ALA A 31 -17.10 8.21 14.58
N ASP A 32 -17.31 7.77 15.83
CA ASP A 32 -17.84 8.64 16.89
C ASP A 32 -16.75 9.64 17.30
N THR A 33 -16.88 10.87 16.83
CA THR A 33 -15.90 11.95 17.08
C THR A 33 -15.79 12.31 18.56
N GLU A 34 -16.90 12.31 19.31
CA GLU A 34 -16.87 12.67 20.73
C GLU A 34 -16.27 11.55 21.58
N ALA A 35 -16.52 10.29 21.25
CA ALA A 35 -15.85 9.16 21.86
C ALA A 35 -14.34 9.17 21.53
N ALA A 36 -13.97 9.46 20.27
CA ALA A 36 -12.58 9.59 19.86
C ALA A 36 -11.83 10.70 20.63
N LYS A 37 -12.44 11.85 20.83
CA LYS A 37 -11.87 12.94 21.65
C LYS A 37 -11.65 12.54 23.10
N LYS A 38 -12.56 11.76 23.68
CA LYS A 38 -12.41 11.21 25.05
C LYS A 38 -11.25 10.21 25.15
N GLU A 39 -10.98 9.47 24.07
CA GLU A 39 -9.82 8.57 23.97
C GLU A 39 -8.47 9.34 23.93
N GLY A 40 -8.49 10.60 23.48
CA GLY A 40 -7.45 11.61 23.63
C GLY A 40 -6.20 11.43 22.75
N LYS A 41 -5.94 10.23 22.27
CA LYS A 41 -4.80 9.94 21.38
C LYS A 41 -5.06 8.74 20.48
N VAL A 42 -4.20 8.59 19.45
CA VAL A 42 -4.12 7.41 18.60
C VAL A 42 -2.66 6.98 18.44
N VAL A 43 -2.38 5.70 18.60
CA VAL A 43 -1.04 5.11 18.39
C VAL A 43 -0.98 4.45 17.03
N VAL A 44 -0.12 4.95 16.14
CA VAL A 44 0.03 4.49 14.77
C VAL A 44 1.38 3.84 14.59
N TYR A 45 1.41 2.58 14.19
CA TYR A 45 2.61 1.91 13.70
C TYR A 45 2.65 2.01 12.19
N GLY A 46 3.70 2.61 11.62
CA GLY A 46 3.72 2.88 10.18
C GLY A 46 5.10 2.83 9.54
N SER A 47 5.08 2.76 8.22
CA SER A 47 6.28 2.62 7.39
C SER A 47 6.70 3.91 6.67
N VAL A 48 5.83 4.91 6.63
CA VAL A 48 6.11 6.21 6.00
C VAL A 48 7.12 6.98 6.83
N VAL A 49 8.03 7.71 6.19
CA VAL A 49 8.97 8.57 6.90
C VAL A 49 8.25 9.70 7.65
N PRO A 50 8.69 10.07 8.87
CA PRO A 50 7.97 11.04 9.70
C PRO A 50 7.68 12.37 9.00
N GLN A 51 8.64 12.91 8.22
CA GLN A 51 8.48 14.17 7.49
C GLN A 51 7.25 14.14 6.56
N ALA A 52 7.03 13.03 5.84
CA ALA A 52 5.89 12.88 4.95
C ALA A 52 4.55 12.76 5.69
N MET A 53 4.57 12.34 6.97
CA MET A 53 3.38 12.23 7.82
C MET A 53 3.07 13.50 8.61
N ASP A 54 4.03 14.43 8.72
CA ASP A 54 3.92 15.59 9.60
C ASP A 54 2.67 16.43 9.33
N ASP A 55 2.41 16.76 8.06
CA ASP A 55 1.24 17.58 7.71
C ASP A 55 -0.07 16.84 7.95
N LEU A 56 -0.11 15.53 7.70
CA LEU A 56 -1.26 14.68 8.00
C LEU A 56 -1.54 14.65 9.50
N HIS A 57 -0.52 14.42 10.33
CA HIS A 57 -0.65 14.33 11.78
C HIS A 57 -1.06 15.69 12.38
N LYS A 58 -0.37 16.77 12.02
CA LYS A 58 -0.69 18.14 12.46
C LYS A 58 -2.10 18.55 12.06
N GLY A 59 -2.54 18.21 10.83
CA GLY A 59 -3.90 18.48 10.37
C GLY A 59 -4.94 17.73 11.20
N PHE A 60 -4.71 16.44 11.47
CA PHE A 60 -5.59 15.63 12.33
C PHE A 60 -5.65 16.18 13.77
N GLU A 61 -4.50 16.42 14.39
CA GLU A 61 -4.40 16.96 15.75
C GLU A 61 -5.10 18.33 15.86
N LYS A 62 -4.87 19.23 14.89
CA LYS A 62 -5.51 20.54 14.84
C LYS A 62 -7.03 20.45 14.72
N LYS A 63 -7.51 19.54 13.89
CA LYS A 63 -8.95 19.40 13.60
C LYS A 63 -9.74 18.77 14.74
N TYR A 64 -9.18 17.77 15.39
CA TYR A 64 -9.90 16.93 16.35
C TYR A 64 -9.42 17.07 17.79
N GLY A 65 -8.25 17.67 18.03
CA GLY A 65 -7.65 17.77 19.37
C GLY A 65 -7.13 16.44 19.91
N ILE A 66 -6.95 15.44 19.04
CA ILE A 66 -6.51 14.09 19.40
C ILE A 66 -5.03 13.94 19.05
N LYS A 67 -4.20 13.54 20.00
CA LYS A 67 -2.73 13.38 19.82
C LYS A 67 -2.41 12.17 18.95
N VAL A 68 -1.46 12.30 18.00
CA VAL A 68 -0.93 11.19 17.23
C VAL A 68 0.43 10.76 17.79
N GLU A 69 0.52 9.52 18.26
CA GLU A 69 1.78 8.88 18.61
C GLU A 69 2.22 7.97 17.46
N TYR A 70 3.24 8.37 16.74
CA TYR A 70 3.70 7.65 15.55
C TYR A 70 5.01 6.89 15.82
N TRP A 71 4.96 5.57 15.70
CA TRP A 71 6.16 4.73 15.70
C TRP A 71 6.47 4.27 14.28
N ARG A 72 7.67 4.62 13.80
CA ARG A 72 8.10 4.32 12.43
C ARG A 72 9.13 3.20 12.37
N ALA A 73 8.88 2.21 11.48
CA ALA A 73 9.87 1.24 11.02
C ALA A 73 9.59 0.90 9.54
N ASP A 74 10.44 0.06 8.90
CA ASP A 74 10.03 -0.56 7.63
C ASP A 74 8.83 -1.52 7.84
N SER A 75 8.10 -1.81 6.74
CA SER A 75 6.86 -2.60 6.84
C SER A 75 7.07 -3.97 7.48
N THR A 76 8.21 -4.62 7.27
CA THR A 76 8.50 -5.93 7.87
C THR A 76 8.64 -5.81 9.39
N ARG A 77 9.40 -4.84 9.86
CA ARG A 77 9.56 -4.57 11.30
C ARG A 77 8.27 -4.09 11.96
N VAL A 78 7.44 -3.34 11.23
CA VAL A 78 6.08 -2.98 11.69
C VAL A 78 5.28 -4.25 11.95
N ALA A 79 5.26 -5.18 10.99
CA ALA A 79 4.55 -6.44 11.13
C ALA A 79 5.14 -7.31 12.26
N ASP A 80 6.46 -7.45 12.32
CA ASP A 80 7.14 -8.26 13.35
C ASP A 80 6.78 -7.78 14.77
N ARG A 81 6.82 -6.46 14.99
CA ARG A 81 6.44 -5.86 16.27
C ARG A 81 4.96 -6.07 16.57
N ALA A 82 4.08 -5.73 15.63
CA ALA A 82 2.64 -5.86 15.81
C ALA A 82 2.22 -7.31 16.11
N LEU A 83 2.78 -8.29 15.37
CA LEU A 83 2.54 -9.72 15.58
C LEU A 83 3.07 -10.21 16.93
N THR A 84 4.26 -9.76 17.32
CA THR A 84 4.86 -10.14 18.62
C THR A 84 4.00 -9.65 19.78
N GLU A 85 3.60 -8.38 19.76
CA GLU A 85 2.74 -7.77 20.78
C GLU A 85 1.33 -8.41 20.80
N TRP A 86 0.79 -8.72 19.61
CA TRP A 86 -0.50 -9.41 19.45
C TRP A 86 -0.48 -10.81 20.10
N ARG A 87 0.52 -11.62 19.79
CA ARG A 87 0.70 -12.95 20.35
C ARG A 87 0.94 -12.94 21.86
N ALA A 88 1.59 -11.89 22.34
CA ALA A 88 1.75 -11.64 23.78
C ALA A 88 0.47 -11.12 24.46
N GLY A 89 -0.62 -10.90 23.71
CA GLY A 89 -1.90 -10.40 24.24
C GLY A 89 -1.91 -8.91 24.62
N ARG A 90 -0.88 -8.15 24.25
CA ARG A 90 -0.68 -6.74 24.62
C ARG A 90 -0.28 -5.88 23.41
N PRO A 91 -1.14 -5.76 22.38
CA PRO A 91 -0.84 -4.90 21.24
C PRO A 91 -0.78 -3.43 21.67
N GLY A 92 0.28 -2.74 21.29
CA GLY A 92 0.52 -1.33 21.62
C GLY A 92 0.00 -0.34 20.58
N PHE A 93 -0.60 -0.82 19.51
CA PHE A 93 -1.06 -0.01 18.39
C PHE A 93 -2.60 0.11 18.33
N ASP A 94 -3.08 1.23 17.80
CA ASP A 94 -4.48 1.44 17.43
C ASP A 94 -4.67 1.32 15.92
N VAL A 95 -3.67 1.79 15.14
CA VAL A 95 -3.63 1.72 13.68
C VAL A 95 -2.31 1.13 13.24
N VAL A 96 -2.35 0.25 12.22
CA VAL A 96 -1.15 -0.21 11.51
C VAL A 96 -1.21 0.27 10.07
N GLU A 97 -0.13 0.94 9.62
CA GLU A 97 0.12 1.32 8.23
C GLU A 97 1.29 0.52 7.66
N ALA A 98 1.09 -0.17 6.55
CA ALA A 98 2.15 -0.93 5.88
C ALA A 98 1.77 -1.27 4.43
N ASN A 99 2.73 -1.86 3.68
CA ASN A 99 2.45 -2.41 2.36
C ASN A 99 1.48 -3.61 2.42
N ARG A 100 0.87 -3.93 1.28
CA ARG A 100 -0.17 -4.97 1.19
C ARG A 100 0.31 -6.34 1.68
N GLY A 101 1.53 -6.75 1.34
CA GLY A 101 2.04 -8.08 1.66
C GLY A 101 2.03 -8.37 3.16
N VAL A 102 2.60 -7.47 3.97
CA VAL A 102 2.62 -7.65 5.43
C VAL A 102 1.24 -7.41 6.08
N GLN A 103 0.41 -6.52 5.50
CA GLN A 103 -0.97 -6.34 5.96
C GLN A 103 -1.80 -7.63 5.82
N LEU A 104 -1.62 -8.37 4.72
CA LEU A 104 -2.29 -9.66 4.52
C LEU A 104 -1.86 -10.72 5.56
N ILE A 105 -0.58 -10.73 5.96
CA ILE A 105 -0.08 -11.62 7.02
C ILE A 105 -0.74 -11.27 8.36
N MET A 106 -0.74 -10.00 8.75
CA MET A 106 -1.37 -9.55 10.00
C MET A 106 -2.89 -9.78 10.00
N ARG A 107 -3.55 -9.59 8.84
CA ARG A 107 -4.97 -9.89 8.65
C ARG A 107 -5.28 -11.37 8.89
N ALA A 108 -4.47 -12.27 8.35
CA ALA A 108 -4.64 -13.72 8.54
C ALA A 108 -4.50 -14.15 10.00
N GLU A 109 -3.71 -13.44 10.80
CA GLU A 109 -3.55 -13.67 12.25
C GLU A 109 -4.65 -12.98 13.09
N GLY A 110 -5.63 -12.30 12.46
CA GLY A 110 -6.78 -11.69 13.13
C GLY A 110 -6.47 -10.37 13.85
N LEU A 111 -5.42 -9.64 13.46
CA LEU A 111 -5.01 -8.41 14.13
C LEU A 111 -5.98 -7.24 13.93
N PHE A 112 -6.91 -7.32 12.99
CA PHE A 112 -7.68 -6.16 12.55
C PHE A 112 -9.17 -6.31 12.77
N SER A 113 -9.83 -5.20 13.10
CA SER A 113 -11.28 -5.06 13.13
C SER A 113 -11.82 -4.48 11.83
N LYS A 114 -13.07 -4.82 11.51
CA LYS A 114 -13.74 -4.30 10.31
C LYS A 114 -14.03 -2.80 10.45
N TYR A 115 -13.63 -2.06 9.44
CA TYR A 115 -13.97 -0.65 9.30
C TYR A 115 -13.87 -0.21 7.84
N VAL A 116 -14.90 0.48 7.34
CA VAL A 116 -14.88 1.16 6.04
C VAL A 116 -14.96 2.66 6.32
N PRO A 117 -13.87 3.41 6.07
CA PRO A 117 -13.89 4.86 6.24
C PRO A 117 -14.88 5.50 5.26
N PRO A 118 -15.84 6.34 5.70
CA PRO A 118 -16.73 7.08 4.79
C PRO A 118 -15.99 7.85 3.71
N SER A 119 -14.87 8.47 4.06
CA SER A 119 -14.04 9.24 3.11
C SER A 119 -13.45 8.39 1.98
N SER A 120 -13.32 7.06 2.15
CA SER A 120 -12.84 6.15 1.12
C SER A 120 -13.91 5.77 0.08
N GLU A 121 -15.16 6.21 0.24
CA GLU A 121 -16.24 5.92 -0.70
C GLU A 121 -15.92 6.42 -2.11
N LYS A 122 -15.23 7.55 -2.22
CA LYS A 122 -14.82 8.16 -3.49
C LYS A 122 -13.61 7.50 -4.14
N PHE A 123 -12.94 6.56 -3.46
CA PHE A 123 -11.78 5.88 -4.02
C PHE A 123 -12.19 4.95 -5.16
N PRO A 124 -11.33 4.75 -6.18
CA PRO A 124 -11.61 3.81 -7.27
C PRO A 124 -11.89 2.39 -6.74
N ALA A 125 -12.84 1.70 -7.36
CA ALA A 125 -13.36 0.41 -6.88
C ALA A 125 -12.27 -0.66 -6.67
N GLN A 126 -11.22 -0.63 -7.48
CA GLN A 126 -10.09 -1.56 -7.39
C GLN A 126 -9.28 -1.46 -6.09
N PHE A 127 -9.41 -0.36 -5.34
CA PHE A 127 -8.74 -0.16 -4.04
C PHE A 127 -9.62 -0.55 -2.85
N LYS A 128 -10.86 -0.97 -3.07
CA LYS A 128 -11.80 -1.32 -2.01
C LYS A 128 -11.69 -2.81 -1.66
N GLU A 129 -11.30 -3.11 -0.43
CA GLU A 129 -11.23 -4.49 0.07
C GLU A 129 -12.62 -4.97 0.53
N LYS A 130 -12.99 -6.19 0.11
CA LYS A 130 -14.35 -6.73 0.32
C LYS A 130 -14.66 -7.05 1.78
N ASP A 131 -13.65 -7.40 2.57
CA ASP A 131 -13.81 -7.81 3.98
C ASP A 131 -13.75 -6.64 4.97
N ALA A 132 -13.42 -5.44 4.50
CA ALA A 132 -13.33 -4.23 5.31
C ALA A 132 -12.29 -4.27 6.46
N LEU A 133 -11.31 -5.19 6.40
CA LEU A 133 -10.28 -5.34 7.43
C LEU A 133 -9.07 -4.43 7.22
N ILE A 134 -8.81 -4.04 5.98
CA ILE A 134 -7.72 -3.12 5.60
C ILE A 134 -8.25 -2.09 4.61
N THR A 135 -7.72 -0.87 4.68
CA THR A 135 -8.12 0.25 3.81
C THR A 135 -6.91 0.75 3.04
N ALA A 136 -6.95 0.68 1.71
CA ALA A 136 -5.96 1.34 0.88
C ALA A 136 -6.08 2.85 1.04
N TRP A 137 -4.96 3.58 1.13
CA TRP A 137 -4.97 5.02 1.33
C TRP A 137 -3.97 5.80 0.47
N ARG A 138 -2.91 5.15 0.04
CA ARG A 138 -1.92 5.67 -0.92
C ARG A 138 -1.38 4.55 -1.80
N VAL A 139 -0.72 4.92 -2.89
CA VAL A 139 -0.19 3.97 -3.86
C VAL A 139 1.18 4.43 -4.35
N LEU A 140 2.05 3.50 -4.64
CA LEU A 140 3.45 3.75 -5.01
C LEU A 140 3.72 3.27 -6.44
N PRO A 141 3.53 4.13 -7.46
CA PRO A 141 3.86 3.78 -8.84
C PRO A 141 5.37 3.73 -9.05
N ILE A 142 5.82 2.67 -9.72
CA ILE A 142 7.21 2.48 -10.14
C ILE A 142 7.33 2.93 -11.60
N SER A 143 8.37 3.72 -11.88
CA SER A 143 8.73 4.14 -13.24
C SER A 143 10.24 4.11 -13.44
N ILE A 144 10.66 4.51 -14.63
CA ILE A 144 12.05 4.82 -14.93
C ILE A 144 12.27 6.29 -14.53
N LEU A 145 13.21 6.53 -13.62
CA LEU A 145 13.72 7.87 -13.36
C LEU A 145 15.02 8.07 -14.15
N TYR A 146 15.32 9.31 -14.50
CA TYR A 146 16.53 9.65 -15.24
C TYR A 146 17.17 10.96 -14.74
N ASN A 147 18.48 11.07 -14.91
CA ASN A 147 19.23 12.28 -14.60
C ASN A 147 19.04 13.30 -15.73
N THR A 148 18.47 14.48 -15.43
CA THR A 148 18.14 15.51 -16.42
C THR A 148 19.35 16.26 -16.97
N ASP A 149 20.50 16.20 -16.29
CA ASP A 149 21.75 16.80 -16.78
C ASP A 149 22.50 15.86 -17.77
N LEU A 150 22.30 14.53 -17.63
CA LEU A 150 22.97 13.53 -18.44
C LEU A 150 22.12 12.97 -19.58
N VAL A 151 20.79 13.05 -19.45
CA VAL A 151 19.81 12.48 -20.39
C VAL A 151 18.76 13.52 -20.71
N LYS A 152 18.68 13.94 -21.98
CA LYS A 152 17.58 14.79 -22.44
C LYS A 152 16.26 14.03 -22.38
N GLU A 153 15.14 14.71 -22.14
CA GLU A 153 13.80 14.11 -22.09
C GLU A 153 13.47 13.33 -23.38
N SER A 154 13.92 13.85 -24.55
CA SER A 154 13.76 13.17 -25.86
C SER A 154 14.48 11.83 -25.94
N ASP A 155 15.61 11.70 -25.27
CA ASP A 155 16.52 10.56 -25.34
C ASP A 155 16.29 9.54 -24.21
N ALA A 156 15.50 9.92 -23.21
CA ALA A 156 15.10 9.04 -22.11
C ALA A 156 14.30 7.83 -22.63
N PRO A 157 14.46 6.65 -22.03
CA PRO A 157 13.70 5.46 -22.45
C PRO A 157 12.21 5.71 -22.23
N LYS A 158 11.37 5.40 -23.22
CA LYS A 158 9.91 5.60 -23.10
C LYS A 158 9.18 4.40 -22.49
N THR A 159 9.82 3.24 -22.52
CA THR A 159 9.28 1.96 -22.03
C THR A 159 10.34 1.19 -21.26
N LEU A 160 9.90 0.19 -20.50
CA LEU A 160 10.82 -0.74 -19.84
C LEU A 160 11.68 -1.51 -20.86
N ASP A 161 11.15 -1.81 -22.07
CA ASP A 161 11.89 -2.50 -23.12
C ASP A 161 13.05 -1.68 -23.66
N GLU A 162 12.91 -0.37 -23.72
CA GLU A 162 14.01 0.51 -24.16
C GLU A 162 15.20 0.54 -23.20
N LEU A 163 15.05 0.10 -21.95
CA LEU A 163 16.18 -0.12 -21.05
C LEU A 163 17.12 -1.23 -21.53
N LEU A 164 16.66 -2.09 -22.43
CA LEU A 164 17.47 -3.16 -23.02
C LEU A 164 18.36 -2.68 -24.18
N LEU A 165 18.20 -1.42 -24.63
CA LEU A 165 19.03 -0.86 -25.70
C LEU A 165 20.50 -0.75 -25.25
N PRO A 166 21.48 -1.01 -26.16
CA PRO A 166 22.91 -1.01 -25.82
C PRO A 166 23.42 0.26 -25.16
N LYS A 167 22.80 1.43 -25.48
CA LYS A 167 23.18 2.73 -24.89
C LYS A 167 23.02 2.81 -23.37
N TRP A 168 22.22 1.91 -22.76
CA TRP A 168 21.96 1.88 -21.32
C TRP A 168 22.83 0.87 -20.57
N LYS A 169 23.66 0.08 -21.26
CA LYS A 169 24.51 -0.92 -20.61
C LYS A 169 25.46 -0.25 -19.61
N GLY A 170 25.42 -0.72 -18.34
CA GLY A 170 26.19 -0.16 -17.22
C GLY A 170 25.70 1.20 -16.72
N LYS A 171 24.56 1.71 -17.21
CA LYS A 171 24.01 3.02 -16.87
C LYS A 171 22.66 2.98 -16.14
N ILE A 172 22.16 1.78 -15.84
CA ILE A 172 20.91 1.55 -15.13
C ILE A 172 21.21 1.35 -13.64
N SER A 173 20.39 1.90 -12.74
CA SER A 173 20.37 1.51 -11.33
C SER A 173 19.03 0.90 -10.96
N MET A 174 19.06 -0.12 -10.10
CA MET A 174 17.88 -0.75 -9.51
C MET A 174 18.26 -1.45 -8.20
N PRO A 175 17.30 -1.73 -7.29
CA PRO A 175 17.65 -2.53 -6.12
C PRO A 175 17.94 -3.98 -6.48
N ASP A 176 18.80 -4.62 -5.68
CA ASP A 176 19.11 -6.05 -5.80
C ASP A 176 17.84 -6.91 -5.65
N PRO A 177 17.34 -7.55 -6.71
CA PRO A 177 16.09 -8.31 -6.67
C PRO A 177 16.22 -9.62 -5.86
N ALA A 178 17.43 -10.10 -5.60
CA ALA A 178 17.64 -11.26 -4.73
C ALA A 178 17.46 -10.91 -3.24
N ARG A 179 17.49 -9.61 -2.89
CA ARG A 179 17.40 -9.12 -1.51
C ARG A 179 16.20 -8.22 -1.26
N HIS A 180 15.87 -7.34 -2.21
CA HIS A 180 14.82 -6.34 -2.05
C HIS A 180 13.46 -6.88 -2.50
N THR A 181 12.53 -7.04 -1.56
CA THR A 181 11.23 -7.69 -1.76
C THR A 181 10.37 -7.01 -2.82
N THR A 182 10.26 -5.67 -2.76
CA THR A 182 9.44 -4.92 -3.74
C THR A 182 10.01 -5.03 -5.16
N THR A 183 11.33 -5.09 -5.32
CA THR A 183 11.94 -5.27 -6.65
C THR A 183 11.71 -6.67 -7.18
N ALA A 184 11.81 -7.70 -6.33
CA ALA A 184 11.45 -9.06 -6.71
C ALA A 184 9.97 -9.15 -7.13
N GLN A 185 9.08 -8.53 -6.36
CA GLN A 185 7.65 -8.41 -6.67
C GLN A 185 7.42 -7.67 -7.99
N PHE A 186 8.09 -6.53 -8.20
CA PHE A 186 8.01 -5.76 -9.45
C PHE A 186 8.41 -6.59 -10.66
N LEU A 187 9.55 -7.24 -10.63
CA LEU A 187 10.04 -8.07 -11.73
C LEU A 187 9.09 -9.25 -12.01
N TRP A 188 8.58 -9.91 -10.96
CA TRP A 188 7.59 -10.98 -11.11
C TRP A 188 6.28 -10.47 -11.73
N ASN A 189 5.80 -9.28 -11.34
CA ASN A 189 4.58 -8.68 -11.89
C ASN A 189 4.73 -8.20 -13.34
N LEU A 190 5.93 -8.18 -13.92
CA LEU A 190 6.11 -7.92 -15.35
C LEU A 190 5.36 -8.94 -16.23
N GLN A 191 5.01 -10.12 -15.71
CA GLN A 191 4.12 -11.06 -16.39
C GLN A 191 2.77 -10.43 -16.80
N LYS A 192 2.27 -9.42 -16.08
CA LYS A 192 1.05 -8.67 -16.43
C LYS A 192 1.20 -7.88 -17.75
N PHE A 193 2.42 -7.57 -18.16
CA PHE A 193 2.72 -6.79 -19.36
C PHE A 193 3.37 -7.63 -20.47
N LYS A 194 4.08 -8.69 -20.09
CA LYS A 194 4.96 -9.48 -20.98
C LYS A 194 4.53 -10.95 -21.10
N GLY A 195 3.49 -11.37 -20.36
CA GLY A 195 3.08 -12.77 -20.32
C GLY A 195 4.28 -13.67 -19.97
N ASP A 196 4.41 -14.80 -20.65
CA ASP A 196 5.46 -15.80 -20.42
C ASP A 196 6.89 -15.29 -20.72
N LYS A 197 7.03 -14.17 -21.43
CA LYS A 197 8.32 -13.57 -21.76
C LYS A 197 8.92 -12.70 -20.65
N TRP A 198 8.24 -12.55 -19.51
CA TRP A 198 8.70 -11.69 -18.42
C TRP A 198 10.10 -12.08 -17.90
N LEU A 199 10.38 -13.39 -17.79
CA LEU A 199 11.66 -13.89 -17.30
C LEU A 199 12.81 -13.65 -18.31
N ASP A 200 12.51 -13.76 -19.62
CA ASP A 200 13.48 -13.42 -20.66
C ASP A 200 13.84 -11.94 -20.62
N TYR A 201 12.86 -11.07 -20.38
CA TYR A 201 13.12 -9.66 -20.13
C TYR A 201 14.04 -9.45 -18.92
N VAL A 202 13.79 -10.12 -17.79
CA VAL A 202 14.64 -10.01 -16.58
C VAL A 202 16.08 -10.46 -16.87
N LYS A 203 16.25 -11.57 -17.61
CA LYS A 203 17.59 -12.03 -18.05
C LYS A 203 18.29 -11.01 -18.95
N ALA A 204 17.54 -10.38 -19.87
CA ALA A 204 18.09 -9.34 -20.74
C ALA A 204 18.45 -8.08 -19.95
N LEU A 205 17.64 -7.70 -18.94
CA LEU A 205 17.93 -6.59 -18.03
C LEU A 205 19.20 -6.84 -17.22
N ALA A 206 19.42 -8.06 -16.73
CA ALA A 206 20.67 -8.44 -16.04
C ALA A 206 21.90 -8.29 -16.95
N LYS A 207 21.78 -8.61 -18.25
CA LYS A 207 22.85 -8.41 -19.24
C LYS A 207 23.19 -6.93 -19.49
N GLN A 208 22.32 -5.98 -19.10
CA GLN A 208 22.63 -4.57 -19.07
C GLN A 208 23.59 -4.17 -17.95
N GLN A 209 23.96 -5.12 -17.05
CA GLN A 209 24.87 -4.89 -15.93
C GLN A 209 24.42 -3.71 -15.04
N PRO A 210 23.20 -3.74 -14.50
CA PRO A 210 22.72 -2.63 -13.70
C PRO A 210 23.52 -2.48 -12.40
N HIS A 211 23.70 -1.22 -11.96
CA HIS A 211 24.22 -0.90 -10.64
C HIS A 211 23.17 -1.29 -9.58
N LEU A 212 23.43 -2.37 -8.85
CA LEU A 212 22.51 -2.92 -7.85
C LEU A 212 22.73 -2.24 -6.49
N VAL A 213 21.66 -1.69 -5.93
CA VAL A 213 21.65 -1.01 -4.64
C VAL A 213 20.72 -1.74 -3.66
N GLU A 214 20.72 -1.34 -2.38
CA GLU A 214 19.99 -2.04 -1.32
C GLU A 214 18.46 -1.87 -1.38
N SER A 215 17.97 -0.71 -1.87
CA SER A 215 16.53 -0.37 -1.89
C SER A 215 16.21 0.72 -2.93
N LEU A 216 14.92 1.07 -3.07
CA LEU A 216 14.45 2.00 -4.10
C LEU A 216 14.95 3.45 -3.91
N ALA A 217 15.10 3.92 -2.67
CA ALA A 217 15.57 5.28 -2.42
C ALA A 217 17.05 5.51 -2.86
N PRO A 218 18.03 4.64 -2.57
CA PRO A 218 19.39 4.72 -3.08
C PRO A 218 19.50 4.76 -4.61
N VAL A 219 18.55 4.19 -5.37
CA VAL A 219 18.53 4.32 -6.84
C VAL A 219 18.48 5.79 -7.25
N THR A 220 17.63 6.59 -6.59
CA THR A 220 17.52 8.02 -6.88
C THR A 220 18.81 8.76 -6.57
N ASN A 221 19.50 8.40 -5.48
CA ASN A 221 20.80 8.98 -5.15
C ASN A 221 21.86 8.67 -6.21
N ALA A 222 21.90 7.41 -6.70
CA ALA A 222 22.82 7.01 -7.77
C ALA A 222 22.55 7.80 -9.07
N ILE A 223 21.28 8.05 -9.41
CA ILE A 223 20.90 8.88 -10.55
C ILE A 223 21.36 10.32 -10.35
N ILE A 224 21.05 10.95 -9.21
CA ILE A 224 21.40 12.35 -8.92
C ILE A 224 22.92 12.57 -8.97
N LYS A 225 23.70 11.62 -8.44
CA LYS A 225 25.18 11.67 -8.48
C LYS A 225 25.80 11.37 -9.85
N GLY A 226 25.01 10.92 -10.83
CA GLY A 226 25.49 10.51 -12.14
C GLY A 226 26.18 9.13 -12.16
N GLU A 227 26.09 8.36 -11.06
CA GLU A 227 26.56 6.96 -10.99
C GLU A 227 25.73 6.04 -11.91
N ALA A 228 24.47 6.43 -12.14
CA ALA A 228 23.59 5.85 -13.15
C ALA A 228 22.88 6.99 -13.92
N HIS A 229 22.60 6.73 -15.20
CA HIS A 229 21.86 7.71 -16.02
C HIS A 229 20.34 7.55 -15.87
N VAL A 230 19.89 6.32 -15.66
CA VAL A 230 18.49 5.93 -15.48
C VAL A 230 18.36 4.90 -14.36
N GLY A 231 17.15 4.74 -13.82
CA GLY A 231 16.93 3.71 -12.78
C GLY A 231 15.45 3.39 -12.58
N ILE A 232 15.18 2.20 -12.08
CA ILE A 232 13.83 1.71 -11.78
C ILE A 232 13.54 1.99 -10.31
N THR A 233 12.61 2.94 -10.04
CA THR A 233 12.26 3.32 -8.66
C THR A 233 10.90 4.04 -8.60
N TYR A 234 10.48 4.51 -7.41
CA TYR A 234 9.21 5.22 -7.21
C TYR A 234 9.22 6.64 -7.79
N ILE A 235 8.14 7.01 -8.46
CA ILE A 235 7.97 8.37 -9.02
C ILE A 235 8.04 9.44 -7.94
N LYS A 236 7.53 9.19 -6.75
CA LYS A 236 7.52 10.16 -5.63
C LYS A 236 8.89 10.76 -5.30
N TYR A 237 9.96 10.04 -5.58
CA TYR A 237 11.31 10.50 -5.30
C TYR A 237 11.74 11.71 -6.13
N VAL A 238 11.09 11.98 -7.26
CA VAL A 238 11.28 13.24 -8.01
C VAL A 238 10.95 14.46 -7.15
N LYS A 239 9.99 14.35 -6.23
CA LYS A 239 9.64 15.44 -5.30
C LYS A 239 10.45 15.36 -4.00
N GLN A 240 10.68 14.17 -3.48
CA GLN A 240 11.30 13.97 -2.16
C GLN A 240 12.82 14.22 -2.16
N TYR A 241 13.47 14.10 -3.31
CA TYR A 241 14.91 14.33 -3.47
C TYR A 241 15.18 15.58 -4.27
N LYS A 242 16.14 16.39 -3.80
CA LYS A 242 16.63 17.56 -4.54
C LYS A 242 17.74 17.13 -5.46
N GLY A 243 17.64 17.46 -6.75
CA GLY A 243 18.67 17.17 -7.73
C GLY A 243 18.13 17.07 -9.18
N PRO A 244 19.00 16.81 -10.14
CA PRO A 244 18.64 16.73 -11.56
C PRO A 244 17.97 15.38 -11.87
N VAL A 245 16.75 15.18 -11.39
CA VAL A 245 16.01 13.94 -11.59
C VAL A 245 14.59 14.21 -12.07
N SER A 246 14.17 13.44 -13.07
CA SER A 246 12.80 13.40 -13.58
C SER A 246 12.38 11.95 -13.82
N TYR A 247 11.12 11.73 -14.21
CA TYR A 247 10.62 10.40 -14.50
C TYR A 247 10.04 10.29 -15.90
N VAL A 248 9.93 9.07 -16.38
CA VAL A 248 9.37 8.77 -17.69
C VAL A 248 7.86 8.56 -17.58
N LEU A 249 7.12 9.30 -18.40
CA LEU A 249 5.68 9.07 -18.54
C LEU A 249 5.48 7.82 -19.41
N MET A 250 4.90 6.77 -18.80
CA MET A 250 4.64 5.47 -19.45
C MET A 250 3.13 5.23 -19.57
N ASP A 251 2.73 4.31 -20.45
CA ASP A 251 1.33 3.92 -20.62
C ASP A 251 0.74 3.18 -19.43
N LYS A 252 1.58 2.46 -18.66
CA LYS A 252 1.18 1.69 -17.47
C LYS A 252 2.29 1.66 -16.43
N TYR A 253 1.88 1.64 -15.16
CA TYR A 253 2.77 1.61 -14.01
C TYR A 253 2.42 0.46 -13.07
N LEU A 254 3.35 -0.45 -12.84
CA LEU A 254 3.22 -1.37 -11.72
C LEU A 254 3.28 -0.56 -10.42
N SER A 255 2.32 -0.79 -9.56
CA SER A 255 2.10 0.06 -8.38
C SER A 255 1.81 -0.78 -7.15
N ASP A 256 2.38 -0.37 -6.01
CA ASP A 256 2.21 -1.04 -4.72
C ASP A 256 1.28 -0.21 -3.82
N PRO A 257 0.03 -0.65 -3.59
CA PRO A 257 -0.86 0.04 -2.67
C PRO A 257 -0.44 -0.22 -1.22
N ASN A 258 -0.53 0.81 -0.40
CA ASN A 258 -0.32 0.74 1.03
C ASN A 258 -1.64 0.90 1.76
N TYR A 259 -1.75 0.24 2.91
CA TYR A 259 -3.00 0.08 3.64
C TYR A 259 -2.87 0.54 5.08
N MET A 260 -3.99 1.01 5.63
CA MET A 260 -4.20 1.21 7.06
C MET A 260 -5.22 0.21 7.58
N ALA A 261 -5.11 -0.17 8.84
CA ALA A 261 -6.05 -1.06 9.51
C ALA A 261 -6.25 -0.67 10.97
N VAL A 262 -7.47 -0.83 11.47
CA VAL A 262 -7.80 -0.64 12.90
C VAL A 262 -7.42 -1.90 13.67
N GLY A 263 -6.67 -1.77 14.76
CA GLY A 263 -6.33 -2.89 15.64
C GLY A 263 -7.57 -3.51 16.31
N ALA A 264 -7.73 -4.83 16.21
CA ALA A 264 -8.91 -5.53 16.76
C ALA A 264 -9.00 -5.46 18.30
N LYS A 265 -7.87 -5.23 18.99
CA LYS A 265 -7.79 -5.04 20.44
C LYS A 265 -7.37 -3.62 20.80
N SER A 266 -7.59 -2.65 19.92
CA SER A 266 -7.31 -1.25 20.23
C SER A 266 -8.13 -0.79 21.43
N SER A 267 -7.47 -0.12 22.38
CA SER A 267 -8.13 0.54 23.51
C SER A 267 -8.74 1.89 23.12
N ARG A 268 -8.48 2.36 21.88
CA ARG A 268 -8.93 3.65 21.33
C ARG A 268 -9.53 3.47 19.93
N PRO A 269 -10.56 2.61 19.78
CA PRO A 269 -11.08 2.23 18.47
C PRO A 269 -11.75 3.40 17.71
N ASN A 270 -12.30 4.39 18.42
CA ASN A 270 -12.93 5.54 17.78
C ASN A 270 -11.88 6.52 17.23
N ALA A 271 -10.81 6.78 18.00
CA ALA A 271 -9.68 7.58 17.53
C ALA A 271 -8.97 6.91 16.33
N ALA A 272 -8.80 5.58 16.36
CA ALA A 272 -8.26 4.82 15.25
C ALA A 272 -9.10 4.93 13.97
N LYS A 273 -10.42 4.76 14.08
CA LYS A 273 -11.36 4.90 12.96
C LYS A 273 -11.36 6.33 12.41
N LEU A 274 -11.41 7.32 13.30
CA LEU A 274 -11.41 8.73 12.92
C LEU A 274 -10.10 9.13 12.22
N TYR A 275 -8.97 8.61 12.69
CA TYR A 275 -7.67 8.83 12.06
C TYR A 275 -7.62 8.26 10.64
N ILE A 276 -8.07 7.02 10.42
CA ILE A 276 -8.10 6.41 9.09
C ILE A 276 -9.07 7.16 8.17
N ASP A 277 -10.23 7.56 8.67
CA ASP A 277 -11.19 8.35 7.87
C ASP A 277 -10.61 9.70 7.46
N TYR A 278 -9.94 10.40 8.38
CA TYR A 278 -9.23 11.64 8.07
C TYR A 278 -8.12 11.42 7.02
N ALA A 279 -7.30 10.38 7.19
CA ALA A 279 -6.24 10.06 6.23
C ALA A 279 -6.79 9.75 4.82
N CYS A 280 -8.01 9.24 4.72
CA CYS A 280 -8.73 8.99 3.45
C CYS A 280 -9.51 10.21 2.95
N SER A 281 -9.70 11.26 3.75
CA SER A 281 -10.43 12.46 3.35
C SER A 281 -9.66 13.30 2.33
N ALA A 282 -10.35 14.21 1.63
CA ALA A 282 -9.68 15.14 0.70
C ALA A 282 -8.58 15.95 1.39
N GLU A 283 -8.79 16.34 2.66
CA GLU A 283 -7.83 17.11 3.46
C GLU A 283 -6.58 16.27 3.77
N GLY A 284 -6.76 15.06 4.32
CA GLY A 284 -5.67 14.15 4.65
C GLY A 284 -4.89 13.70 3.41
N GLN A 285 -5.60 13.41 2.31
CA GLN A 285 -4.97 13.03 1.04
C GLN A 285 -4.17 14.18 0.42
N LYS A 286 -4.63 15.45 0.54
CA LYS A 286 -3.85 16.63 0.11
C LYS A 286 -2.57 16.80 0.95
N ALA A 287 -2.66 16.59 2.26
CA ALA A 287 -1.51 16.70 3.15
C ALA A 287 -0.39 15.75 2.74
N ILE A 288 -0.70 14.46 2.55
CA ILE A 288 0.30 13.45 2.18
C ILE A 288 0.77 13.61 0.71
N ALA A 289 -0.10 14.04 -0.19
CA ALA A 289 0.26 14.28 -1.59
C ALA A 289 1.27 15.42 -1.72
N GLY A 290 1.22 16.44 -0.86
CA GLY A 290 2.16 17.56 -0.86
C GLY A 290 3.62 17.13 -0.78
N ASP A 291 3.91 16.00 -0.15
CA ASP A 291 5.26 15.40 -0.04
C ASP A 291 5.60 14.44 -1.21
N GLY A 292 4.78 14.37 -2.23
CA GLY A 292 5.02 13.56 -3.44
C GLY A 292 4.34 12.19 -3.44
N GLU A 293 3.60 11.82 -2.40
CA GLU A 293 2.89 10.55 -2.35
C GLU A 293 1.69 10.54 -3.31
N PHE A 294 1.53 9.47 -4.08
CA PHE A 294 0.33 9.27 -4.88
C PHE A 294 -0.79 8.75 -4.00
N VAL A 295 -1.94 9.39 -4.11
CA VAL A 295 -3.10 9.18 -3.25
C VAL A 295 -4.31 8.72 -4.04
N LEU A 296 -5.39 8.35 -3.35
CA LEU A 296 -6.54 7.70 -3.95
C LEU A 296 -7.77 8.62 -4.08
N TYR A 297 -7.75 9.79 -3.44
CA TYR A 297 -8.89 10.73 -3.50
C TYR A 297 -8.93 11.39 -4.88
N PRO A 298 -10.05 11.32 -5.62
CA PRO A 298 -10.19 11.88 -6.96
C PRO A 298 -9.83 13.36 -7.00
N GLY A 299 -9.03 13.75 -7.99
CA GLY A 299 -8.61 15.15 -8.18
C GLY A 299 -7.50 15.62 -7.25
N VAL A 300 -6.94 14.75 -6.40
CA VAL A 300 -5.77 15.04 -5.57
C VAL A 300 -4.55 14.34 -6.16
N TYR A 301 -3.52 15.11 -6.49
CA TYR A 301 -2.29 14.62 -7.10
C TYR A 301 -1.07 15.22 -6.41
N PRO A 302 0.06 14.51 -6.36
CA PRO A 302 1.30 15.09 -5.87
C PRO A 302 1.79 16.21 -6.79
N PRO A 303 2.55 17.19 -6.29
CA PRO A 303 3.13 18.28 -7.09
C PRO A 303 4.32 17.78 -7.93
N ILE A 304 4.04 16.82 -8.80
CA ILE A 304 4.94 16.19 -9.75
C ILE A 304 4.34 16.39 -11.14
N LYS A 305 5.17 16.81 -12.12
CA LYS A 305 4.73 17.04 -13.51
C LYS A 305 3.94 15.84 -14.04
N ASP A 306 2.78 16.04 -14.61
CA ASP A 306 1.91 15.03 -15.24
C ASP A 306 1.42 13.91 -14.27
N ALA A 307 1.43 14.13 -12.96
CA ALA A 307 0.99 13.12 -11.97
C ALA A 307 -0.46 12.66 -12.19
N GLU A 308 -1.33 13.55 -12.70
CA GLU A 308 -2.72 13.24 -13.05
C GLU A 308 -2.84 12.20 -14.17
N LYS A 309 -1.82 12.07 -15.03
CA LYS A 309 -1.75 11.06 -16.10
C LYS A 309 -1.27 9.69 -15.59
N VAL A 310 -0.57 9.66 -14.45
CA VAL A 310 -0.05 8.42 -13.84
C VAL A 310 -1.17 7.62 -13.18
N THR A 311 -2.02 8.28 -12.39
CA THR A 311 -3.04 7.63 -11.55
C THR A 311 -3.98 6.69 -12.31
N PRO A 312 -4.58 7.06 -13.45
CA PRO A 312 -5.47 6.17 -14.19
C PRO A 312 -4.76 4.96 -14.84
N ASN A 313 -3.44 5.03 -14.96
CA ASN A 313 -2.62 4.03 -15.63
C ASN A 313 -1.88 3.08 -14.65
N MET A 314 -2.25 3.11 -13.38
CA MET A 314 -1.68 2.21 -12.38
C MET A 314 -2.24 0.80 -12.49
N VAL A 315 -1.35 -0.18 -12.45
CA VAL A 315 -1.67 -1.62 -12.41
C VAL A 315 -1.11 -2.19 -11.11
N PHE A 316 -1.98 -2.79 -10.30
CA PHE A 316 -1.55 -3.31 -9.00
C PHE A 316 -0.67 -4.53 -9.15
N MET A 317 0.38 -4.52 -8.36
CA MET A 317 1.21 -5.69 -8.16
C MET A 317 0.51 -6.70 -7.28
N ASP A 318 0.49 -7.96 -7.74
CA ASP A 318 0.13 -9.10 -6.90
C ASP A 318 1.26 -9.43 -5.94
N ASN A 319 0.92 -10.07 -4.82
CA ASN A 319 1.90 -10.50 -3.84
C ASN A 319 2.17 -11.99 -4.03
N PRO A 320 3.39 -12.38 -4.38
CA PRO A 320 3.80 -13.78 -4.34
C PRO A 320 3.65 -14.36 -2.92
N THR A 321 3.34 -15.63 -2.80
CA THR A 321 3.39 -16.35 -1.54
C THR A 321 4.83 -16.37 -0.98
N ALA A 322 4.99 -16.68 0.30
CA ALA A 322 6.31 -16.76 0.92
C ALA A 322 7.23 -17.80 0.22
N GLU A 323 6.66 -18.91 -0.25
CA GLU A 323 7.39 -19.93 -1.00
C GLU A 323 7.79 -19.43 -2.39
N GLU A 324 6.88 -18.77 -3.11
CA GLU A 324 7.19 -18.15 -4.40
C GLU A 324 8.28 -17.07 -4.26
N PHE A 325 8.21 -16.21 -3.23
CA PHE A 325 9.27 -15.24 -2.96
C PHE A 325 10.62 -15.91 -2.76
N LYS A 326 10.67 -17.03 -2.03
CA LYS A 326 11.92 -17.78 -1.83
C LYS A 326 12.47 -18.31 -3.15
N LYS A 327 11.63 -18.86 -4.02
CA LYS A 327 12.00 -19.34 -5.36
C LYS A 327 12.50 -18.19 -6.24
N LEU A 328 11.75 -17.10 -6.31
CA LEU A 328 12.10 -15.90 -7.08
C LEU A 328 13.47 -15.32 -6.67
N ARG A 329 13.73 -15.19 -5.37
CA ARG A 329 15.02 -14.68 -4.86
C ARG A 329 16.19 -15.55 -5.27
N ASN A 330 16.04 -16.87 -5.25
CA ASN A 330 17.07 -17.80 -5.69
C ASN A 330 17.29 -17.69 -7.20
N GLU A 331 16.22 -17.61 -7.98
CA GLU A 331 16.29 -17.43 -9.43
C GLU A 331 16.96 -16.10 -9.80
N PHE A 332 16.56 -14.98 -9.19
CA PHE A 332 17.20 -13.69 -9.42
C PHE A 332 18.66 -13.66 -9.00
N ARG A 333 19.03 -14.38 -7.92
CA ARG A 333 20.43 -14.54 -7.55
C ARG A 333 21.24 -15.23 -8.66
N GLN A 334 20.70 -16.26 -9.29
CA GLN A 334 21.33 -16.91 -10.42
C GLN A 334 21.43 -15.99 -11.65
N ILE A 335 20.33 -15.25 -11.97
CA ILE A 335 20.28 -14.37 -13.15
C ILE A 335 21.25 -13.19 -13.03
N PHE A 336 21.34 -12.54 -11.87
CA PHE A 336 22.10 -11.30 -11.70
C PHE A 336 23.53 -11.52 -11.20
N PHE A 337 23.86 -12.68 -10.58
CA PHE A 337 25.16 -12.91 -9.93
C PHE A 337 25.87 -14.20 -10.37
N ALA A 338 25.24 -15.09 -11.17
CA ALA A 338 25.98 -16.20 -11.74
C ALA A 338 27.01 -15.66 -12.75
N LYS A 339 28.27 -16.05 -12.56
CA LYS A 339 29.38 -15.74 -13.48
C LYS A 339 29.34 -16.65 -14.69
#